data_48cdee07e63f462685639ae1aab756f1
#
_entry.id   48cdee07e63f462685639ae1aab756f1
#
_cell.length_a   1.000
_cell.length_b   1.000
_cell.length_c   1.000
_cell.angle_alpha   90.00
_cell.angle_beta   90.00
_cell.angle_gamma   90.00
#
_symmetry.space_group_name_H-M   'P 1'
#
loop_
_entity.id
_entity.type
_entity.pdbx_description
1 polymer ?
#
loop_
_entity_poly.entity_id
_entity_poly.type
_entity_poly.pdbx_seq_one_letter_code
_entity_poly.pdbx_strand_id
1 'polypeptide(L)'
;MMARMLSQLPLPLLPAGAAEIAPGVGLLGGEDGGLVVVHGLATFAWDAGDEAGRRLAAVQLVRLRAASQGQVAEAFGVDPVTVWRWDQALAADGVAGLVPARRGPKGASKLTPQLAARIRDLDGAGATLREIAAATGVSTFSVRNALGRVAPAGQGAAAGAAGERDAAGDAGQGAVVAVLPDPVPRDAERVLARWGLLGEGAIPVFTPGARYPLAGLLLALPALEGTGLLEAAREVYGRLRDGFYGLAATLLTVVFLALAGEPRAEGATRVPPAALGRVLGLDRAPEVKTIRRKLAELAAAGKAADLIMALARRHAAARPGALGFLYVDGHARVYYGTRTVQKTHIARLKFPAPATMETWVTDSRGDPVFMVIAEPSDSLAGELRRLLPQLRQIVGAGRRVTVCFDRGGWSPALFADITGAGFDVLTWRKGPAPDLPAETFTTITCTDDRGRRHEYELADSTVELGISQGPRKGETVSLRQVTRLVPAKGGGTRQIHALTSRDDLTAGETSDAVKLSSCLGKFFRGGGEGDGLLVVLPGDQAVPEAAEQAAEQVALGGGVPVAGVFAPVVVGAGAG
;
A
#
# COMPACT_ATOMS: atom_id res chain seq x y z
N MET A 1 44.24 -4.79 34.10
CA MET A 1 43.67 -5.86 33.26
C MET A 1 42.68 -5.21 32.29
N MET A 2 43.16 -4.92 31.05
CA MET A 2 42.40 -4.17 30.05
C MET A 2 41.35 -5.07 29.41
N ALA A 3 40.08 -4.73 29.58
CA ALA A 3 39.01 -5.35 28.81
C ALA A 3 39.10 -4.89 27.35
N ARG A 4 39.48 -5.81 26.46
CA ARG A 4 39.35 -5.62 25.00
C ARG A 4 37.86 -5.47 24.67
N MET A 5 37.45 -4.28 24.31
CA MET A 5 36.20 -4.08 23.58
C MET A 5 36.31 -4.86 22.26
N LEU A 6 35.56 -5.94 22.13
CA LEU A 6 35.29 -6.58 20.86
C LEU A 6 34.51 -5.59 20.03
N SER A 7 35.17 -4.89 19.11
CA SER A 7 34.46 -4.10 18.09
C SER A 7 33.69 -5.08 17.21
N GLN A 8 32.38 -4.99 17.26
CA GLN A 8 31.49 -5.75 16.39
C GLN A 8 31.81 -5.33 14.95
N LEU A 9 32.31 -6.26 14.13
CA LEU A 9 32.52 -6.00 12.70
C LEU A 9 31.18 -5.60 12.08
N PRO A 10 31.13 -4.48 11.34
CA PRO A 10 29.90 -4.12 10.63
C PRO A 10 29.53 -5.23 9.66
N LEU A 11 28.25 -5.59 9.61
CA LEU A 11 27.72 -6.53 8.62
C LEU A 11 28.05 -6.01 7.22
N PRO A 12 28.58 -6.85 6.29
CA PRO A 12 28.84 -6.43 4.93
C PRO A 12 27.51 -6.16 4.22
N LEU A 13 27.07 -4.90 4.22
CA LEU A 13 25.82 -4.46 3.58
C LEU A 13 25.95 -4.33 2.05
N LEU A 14 27.18 -4.45 1.53
CA LEU A 14 27.44 -4.37 0.11
C LEU A 14 28.11 -5.66 -0.38
N PRO A 15 27.71 -6.16 -1.57
CA PRO A 15 28.36 -7.30 -2.21
C PRO A 15 29.84 -7.02 -2.51
N ALA A 16 30.66 -8.07 -2.55
CA ALA A 16 32.05 -7.95 -2.97
C ALA A 16 32.12 -7.38 -4.40
N GLY A 17 32.96 -6.33 -4.59
CA GLY A 17 33.11 -5.64 -5.88
C GLY A 17 32.13 -4.48 -6.13
N ALA A 18 31.21 -4.21 -5.22
CA ALA A 18 30.38 -3.01 -5.33
C ALA A 18 31.19 -1.75 -5.02
N ALA A 19 31.11 -0.76 -5.89
CA ALA A 19 31.61 0.58 -5.61
C ALA A 19 30.64 1.29 -4.67
N GLU A 20 31.10 1.72 -3.50
CA GLU A 20 30.27 2.44 -2.53
C GLU A 20 29.93 3.84 -3.04
N ILE A 21 28.64 4.17 -3.09
CA ILE A 21 28.12 5.51 -3.44
C ILE A 21 27.93 6.35 -2.19
N ALA A 22 27.34 5.75 -1.15
CA ALA A 22 27.05 6.33 0.16
C ALA A 22 27.00 5.21 1.20
N PRO A 23 27.00 5.49 2.52
CA PRO A 23 26.95 4.46 3.54
C PRO A 23 25.79 3.47 3.32
N GLY A 24 26.14 2.20 3.01
CA GLY A 24 25.18 1.14 2.71
C GLY A 24 24.57 1.17 1.31
N VAL A 25 25.02 2.05 0.42
CA VAL A 25 24.58 2.13 -0.97
C VAL A 25 25.75 1.85 -1.91
N GLY A 26 25.63 0.84 -2.75
CA GLY A 26 26.69 0.43 -3.67
C GLY A 26 26.20 0.20 -5.09
N LEU A 27 27.11 0.37 -6.04
CA LEU A 27 26.91 0.15 -7.47
C LEU A 27 27.80 -1.00 -7.93
N LEU A 28 27.20 -2.02 -8.51
CA LEU A 28 27.86 -3.05 -9.31
C LEU A 28 27.61 -2.70 -10.78
N GLY A 29 28.67 -2.34 -11.51
CA GLY A 29 28.61 -2.10 -12.95
C GLY A 29 29.43 -3.15 -13.70
N GLY A 30 28.95 -3.58 -14.88
CA GLY A 30 29.62 -4.54 -15.74
C GLY A 30 29.25 -4.32 -17.21
N GLU A 31 29.80 -5.15 -18.10
CA GLU A 31 29.51 -5.13 -19.53
C GLU A 31 28.04 -5.50 -19.82
N ASP A 32 27.42 -6.30 -18.94
CA ASP A 32 26.03 -6.78 -19.04
C ASP A 32 24.99 -5.83 -18.45
N GLY A 33 25.40 -4.69 -17.87
CA GLY A 33 24.49 -3.73 -17.23
C GLY A 33 24.95 -3.27 -15.86
N GLY A 34 24.01 -2.95 -14.96
CA GLY A 34 24.33 -2.48 -13.62
C GLY A 34 23.28 -2.85 -12.58
N LEU A 35 23.72 -2.90 -11.33
CA LEU A 35 22.90 -3.19 -10.17
C LEU A 35 23.24 -2.22 -9.03
N VAL A 36 22.23 -1.56 -8.48
CA VAL A 36 22.34 -0.77 -7.25
C VAL A 36 21.84 -1.60 -6.07
N VAL A 37 22.65 -1.67 -5.02
CA VAL A 37 22.32 -2.31 -3.75
C VAL A 37 22.17 -1.24 -2.69
N VAL A 38 21.05 -1.24 -1.97
CA VAL A 38 20.77 -0.31 -0.86
C VAL A 38 20.54 -1.13 0.40
N HIS A 39 21.40 -0.94 1.41
CA HIS A 39 21.36 -1.68 2.69
C HIS A 39 21.23 -3.20 2.54
N GLY A 40 21.98 -3.77 1.61
CA GLY A 40 22.01 -5.21 1.36
C GLY A 40 20.94 -5.72 0.38
N LEU A 41 20.02 -4.86 -0.07
CA LEU A 41 18.96 -5.22 -1.01
C LEU A 41 19.27 -4.75 -2.43
N ALA A 42 19.19 -5.64 -3.40
CA ALA A 42 19.21 -5.31 -4.82
C ALA A 42 17.97 -4.45 -5.16
N THR A 43 18.17 -3.15 -5.42
CA THR A 43 17.07 -2.18 -5.49
C THR A 43 16.78 -1.75 -6.93
N PHE A 44 17.81 -1.50 -7.72
CA PHE A 44 17.68 -1.12 -9.13
C PHE A 44 18.63 -1.95 -9.98
N ALA A 45 18.14 -2.48 -11.09
CA ALA A 45 18.95 -3.17 -12.08
C ALA A 45 18.58 -2.70 -13.49
N TRP A 46 19.56 -2.71 -14.39
CA TRP A 46 19.37 -2.42 -15.81
C TRP A 46 20.32 -3.26 -16.65
N ASP A 47 19.89 -3.66 -17.84
CA ASP A 47 20.67 -4.44 -18.78
C ASP A 47 21.63 -3.56 -19.59
N ALA A 48 22.60 -4.18 -20.26
CA ALA A 48 23.48 -3.48 -21.20
C ALA A 48 22.67 -2.74 -22.28
N GLY A 49 22.91 -1.43 -22.40
CA GLY A 49 22.19 -0.57 -23.35
C GLY A 49 20.86 -0.01 -22.86
N ASP A 50 20.34 -0.42 -21.70
CA ASP A 50 19.20 0.23 -21.06
C ASP A 50 19.61 1.51 -20.33
N GLU A 51 19.90 2.53 -21.12
CA GLU A 51 20.29 3.86 -20.61
C GLU A 51 19.14 4.54 -19.85
N ALA A 52 17.87 4.22 -20.16
CA ALA A 52 16.73 4.76 -19.45
C ALA A 52 16.62 4.19 -18.03
N GLY A 53 16.80 2.88 -17.86
CA GLY A 53 16.87 2.22 -16.56
C GLY A 53 18.04 2.72 -15.72
N ARG A 54 19.22 2.90 -16.32
CA ARG A 54 20.41 3.48 -15.68
C ARG A 54 20.12 4.90 -15.14
N ARG A 55 19.51 5.78 -15.95
CA ARG A 55 19.13 7.14 -15.54
C ARG A 55 18.06 7.14 -14.46
N LEU A 56 17.10 6.24 -14.56
CA LEU A 56 16.05 6.07 -13.55
C LEU A 56 16.65 5.69 -12.20
N ALA A 57 17.57 4.72 -12.16
CA ALA A 57 18.28 4.33 -10.94
C ALA A 57 19.00 5.51 -10.30
N ALA A 58 19.73 6.30 -11.09
CA ALA A 58 20.45 7.49 -10.62
C ALA A 58 19.49 8.51 -9.98
N VAL A 59 18.38 8.85 -10.66
CA VAL A 59 17.38 9.81 -10.16
C VAL A 59 16.70 9.27 -8.88
N GLN A 60 16.35 8.00 -8.86
CA GLN A 60 15.66 7.41 -7.70
C GLN A 60 16.55 7.40 -6.44
N LEU A 61 17.84 7.16 -6.56
CA LEU A 61 18.77 7.25 -5.42
C LEU A 61 18.75 8.63 -4.75
N VAL A 62 18.67 9.70 -5.56
CA VAL A 62 18.56 11.08 -5.06
C VAL A 62 17.20 11.34 -4.44
N ARG A 63 16.11 10.94 -5.09
CA ARG A 63 14.73 11.12 -4.60
C ARG A 63 14.47 10.37 -3.30
N LEU A 64 14.99 9.16 -3.17
CA LEU A 64 14.91 8.34 -1.95
C LEU A 64 15.86 8.83 -0.84
N ARG A 65 16.69 9.84 -1.13
CA ARG A 65 17.73 10.33 -0.22
C ARG A 65 18.72 9.24 0.23
N ALA A 66 18.87 8.21 -0.59
CA ALA A 66 19.84 7.14 -0.36
C ALA A 66 21.27 7.63 -0.59
N ALA A 67 21.46 8.58 -1.51
CA ALA A 67 22.72 9.26 -1.76
C ALA A 67 22.47 10.70 -2.22
N SER A 68 23.46 11.59 -2.03
CA SER A 68 23.40 12.95 -2.52
C SER A 68 23.58 12.99 -4.04
N GLN A 69 23.08 14.05 -4.68
CA GLN A 69 23.20 14.25 -6.14
C GLN A 69 24.66 14.20 -6.61
N GLY A 70 25.60 14.76 -5.83
CA GLY A 70 27.04 14.73 -6.15
C GLY A 70 27.60 13.30 -6.12
N GLN A 71 27.30 12.52 -5.08
CA GLN A 71 27.74 11.13 -4.96
C GLN A 71 27.18 10.25 -6.08
N VAL A 72 25.90 10.44 -6.42
CA VAL A 72 25.29 9.71 -7.54
C VAL A 72 25.95 10.10 -8.86
N ALA A 73 26.20 11.38 -9.09
CA ALA A 73 26.84 11.86 -10.31
C ALA A 73 28.24 11.27 -10.49
N GLU A 74 29.04 11.24 -9.41
CA GLU A 74 30.38 10.64 -9.39
C GLU A 74 30.32 9.15 -9.70
N ALA A 75 29.45 8.39 -9.00
CA ALA A 75 29.32 6.94 -9.17
C ALA A 75 28.82 6.56 -10.59
N PHE A 76 27.95 7.36 -11.18
CA PHE A 76 27.41 7.14 -12.52
C PHE A 76 28.26 7.77 -13.64
N GLY A 77 29.38 8.43 -13.30
CA GLY A 77 30.29 9.03 -14.27
C GLY A 77 29.66 10.19 -15.07
N VAL A 78 28.83 11.01 -14.43
CA VAL A 78 28.14 12.14 -15.07
C VAL A 78 28.29 13.42 -14.24
N ASP A 79 28.02 14.56 -14.85
CA ASP A 79 27.96 15.83 -14.12
C ASP A 79 26.69 15.91 -13.24
N PRO A 80 26.76 16.48 -12.02
CA PRO A 80 25.59 16.66 -11.15
C PRO A 80 24.41 17.36 -11.83
N VAL A 81 24.65 18.33 -12.71
CA VAL A 81 23.61 18.99 -13.51
C VAL A 81 22.91 18.01 -14.45
N THR A 82 23.60 16.95 -14.87
CA THR A 82 22.99 15.91 -15.72
C THR A 82 21.99 15.09 -14.93
N VAL A 83 22.30 14.72 -13.67
CA VAL A 83 21.36 14.02 -12.78
C VAL A 83 20.12 14.90 -12.51
N TRP A 84 20.32 16.20 -12.27
CA TRP A 84 19.22 17.16 -12.12
C TRP A 84 18.35 17.25 -13.38
N ARG A 85 18.97 17.30 -14.58
CA ARG A 85 18.21 17.30 -15.85
C ARG A 85 17.39 16.02 -16.03
N TRP A 86 17.92 14.88 -15.65
CA TRP A 86 17.17 13.62 -15.67
C TRP A 86 15.99 13.64 -14.69
N ASP A 87 16.19 14.22 -13.50
CA ASP A 87 15.10 14.38 -12.53
C ASP A 87 14.00 15.28 -13.07
N GLN A 88 14.33 16.41 -13.71
CA GLN A 88 13.35 17.28 -14.35
C GLN A 88 12.64 16.60 -15.53
N ALA A 89 13.36 15.84 -16.35
CA ALA A 89 12.77 15.08 -17.46
C ALA A 89 11.84 13.97 -16.95
N LEU A 90 12.22 13.28 -15.86
CA LEU A 90 11.36 12.30 -15.21
C LEU A 90 10.09 12.95 -14.61
N ALA A 91 10.19 14.16 -14.08
CA ALA A 91 9.06 14.89 -13.54
C ALA A 91 8.09 15.38 -14.63
N ALA A 92 8.61 15.80 -15.78
CA ALA A 92 7.82 16.34 -16.90
C ALA A 92 7.15 15.23 -17.74
N ASP A 93 7.92 14.23 -18.14
CA ASP A 93 7.51 13.24 -19.15
C ASP A 93 7.53 11.80 -18.64
N GLY A 94 7.70 11.59 -17.32
CA GLY A 94 7.84 10.27 -16.73
C GLY A 94 9.08 9.53 -17.25
N VAL A 95 9.05 8.20 -17.22
CA VAL A 95 10.18 7.37 -17.69
C VAL A 95 10.51 7.62 -19.16
N ALA A 96 9.55 8.03 -19.99
CA ALA A 96 9.79 8.37 -21.38
C ALA A 96 10.78 9.53 -21.56
N GLY A 97 10.81 10.49 -20.62
CA GLY A 97 11.77 11.59 -20.60
C GLY A 97 13.22 11.15 -20.35
N LEU A 98 13.42 9.95 -19.81
CA LEU A 98 14.76 9.40 -19.56
C LEU A 98 15.33 8.64 -20.78
N VAL A 99 14.50 8.30 -21.76
CA VAL A 99 14.96 7.63 -22.99
C VAL A 99 15.88 8.58 -23.75
N PRO A 100 17.10 8.13 -24.14
CA PRO A 100 18.01 8.96 -24.91
C PRO A 100 17.36 9.42 -26.22
N ALA A 101 17.28 10.73 -26.44
CA ALA A 101 16.85 11.24 -27.73
C ALA A 101 17.86 10.82 -28.82
N ARG A 102 17.37 10.35 -29.94
CA ARG A 102 18.25 10.06 -31.11
C ARG A 102 19.07 11.29 -31.43
N ARG A 103 20.39 11.12 -31.53
CA ARG A 103 21.30 12.19 -32.01
C ARG A 103 21.00 12.44 -33.47
N GLY A 104 20.59 13.65 -33.79
CA GLY A 104 20.29 14.07 -35.16
C GLY A 104 19.42 15.33 -35.19
N PRO A 105 19.27 15.99 -36.34
CA PRO A 105 18.42 17.17 -36.47
C PRO A 105 16.95 16.79 -36.16
N LYS A 106 16.31 17.59 -35.30
CA LYS A 106 14.92 17.40 -34.80
C LYS A 106 13.85 17.66 -35.89
N GLY A 107 14.09 17.29 -37.10
CA GLY A 107 13.17 17.44 -38.24
C GLY A 107 13.88 17.83 -39.51
N ALA A 108 13.21 17.70 -40.66
CA ALA A 108 13.73 18.18 -41.93
C ALA A 108 13.68 19.69 -41.91
N SER A 109 14.82 20.36 -41.70
CA SER A 109 14.96 21.83 -41.64
C SER A 109 14.45 22.58 -42.91
N LYS A 110 14.21 21.85 -43.98
CA LYS A 110 13.70 22.35 -45.26
C LYS A 110 12.20 22.12 -45.49
N LEU A 111 11.51 21.36 -44.60
CA LEU A 111 10.10 21.03 -44.75
C LEU A 111 9.23 21.90 -43.83
N THR A 112 8.93 23.12 -44.28
CA THR A 112 8.02 24.01 -43.57
C THR A 112 6.57 23.53 -43.70
N PRO A 113 5.65 23.90 -42.79
CA PRO A 113 4.21 23.58 -42.90
C PRO A 113 3.59 24.01 -44.23
N GLN A 114 4.02 25.17 -44.72
CA GLN A 114 3.58 25.74 -46.03
C GLN A 114 4.08 24.90 -47.21
N LEU A 115 5.34 24.46 -47.17
CA LEU A 115 5.90 23.57 -48.19
C LEU A 115 5.26 22.19 -48.16
N ALA A 116 4.95 21.67 -46.99
CA ALA A 116 4.21 20.41 -46.84
C ALA A 116 2.77 20.49 -47.35
N ALA A 117 2.09 21.63 -47.23
CA ALA A 117 0.80 21.87 -47.81
C ALA A 117 0.89 21.87 -49.36
N ARG A 118 1.85 22.64 -49.92
CA ARG A 118 2.08 22.68 -51.36
C ARG A 118 2.45 21.34 -51.99
N ILE A 119 3.18 20.48 -51.25
CA ILE A 119 3.48 19.09 -51.67
C ILE A 119 2.19 18.28 -51.76
N ARG A 120 1.28 18.43 -50.81
CA ARG A 120 -0.01 17.71 -50.80
C ARG A 120 -0.94 18.20 -51.92
N ASP A 121 -0.94 19.51 -52.21
CA ASP A 121 -1.76 20.07 -53.28
C ASP A 121 -1.28 19.58 -54.66
N LEU A 122 0.04 19.52 -54.89
CA LEU A 122 0.63 18.99 -56.13
C LEU A 122 0.38 17.45 -56.28
N ASP A 123 0.44 16.71 -55.18
CA ASP A 123 0.10 15.29 -55.17
C ASP A 123 -1.39 15.05 -55.46
N GLY A 124 -2.28 15.89 -54.88
CA GLY A 124 -3.71 15.89 -55.17
C GLY A 124 -4.06 16.27 -56.61
N ALA A 125 -3.20 17.07 -57.27
CA ALA A 125 -3.28 17.40 -58.68
C ALA A 125 -2.72 16.30 -59.63
N GLY A 126 -2.23 15.18 -59.09
CA GLY A 126 -1.73 14.04 -59.87
C GLY A 126 -0.27 14.13 -60.29
N ALA A 127 0.51 15.07 -59.78
CA ALA A 127 1.91 15.20 -60.10
C ALA A 127 2.75 14.03 -59.50
N THR A 128 3.75 13.59 -60.25
CA THR A 128 4.63 12.49 -59.81
C THR A 128 5.62 13.00 -58.73
N LEU A 129 6.13 12.09 -57.89
CA LEU A 129 7.09 12.42 -56.82
C LEU A 129 8.35 13.18 -57.35
N ARG A 130 8.75 12.94 -58.61
CA ARG A 130 9.87 13.63 -59.24
C ARG A 130 9.48 15.05 -59.63
N GLU A 131 8.31 15.24 -60.18
CA GLU A 131 7.79 16.59 -60.55
C GLU A 131 7.54 17.42 -59.30
N ILE A 132 6.97 16.85 -58.22
CA ILE A 132 6.80 17.53 -56.94
C ILE A 132 8.15 17.93 -56.33
N ALA A 133 9.15 17.04 -56.41
CA ALA A 133 10.48 17.32 -55.89
C ALA A 133 11.16 18.45 -56.69
N ALA A 134 11.01 18.48 -58.01
CA ALA A 134 11.53 19.54 -58.90
C ALA A 134 10.82 20.87 -58.64
N ALA A 135 9.49 20.86 -58.49
CA ALA A 135 8.69 22.08 -58.27
C ALA A 135 8.87 22.69 -56.86
N THR A 136 9.27 21.88 -55.88
CA THR A 136 9.40 22.29 -54.47
C THR A 136 10.83 22.43 -53.98
N GLY A 137 11.82 22.04 -54.80
CA GLY A 137 13.25 22.13 -54.47
C GLY A 137 13.71 21.21 -53.34
N VAL A 138 12.93 20.15 -53.00
CA VAL A 138 13.28 19.18 -52.00
C VAL A 138 13.47 17.79 -52.60
N SER A 139 14.16 16.88 -51.89
CA SER A 139 14.41 15.54 -52.40
C SER A 139 13.11 14.73 -52.49
N THR A 140 13.05 13.72 -53.37
CA THR A 140 11.94 12.77 -53.47
C THR A 140 11.69 12.03 -52.14
N PHE A 141 12.71 11.87 -51.31
CA PHE A 141 12.59 11.33 -49.96
C PHE A 141 11.80 12.28 -49.05
N SER A 142 12.10 13.59 -49.10
CA SER A 142 11.37 14.62 -48.34
C SER A 142 9.92 14.72 -48.79
N VAL A 143 9.65 14.57 -50.08
CA VAL A 143 8.27 14.50 -50.63
C VAL A 143 7.51 13.28 -50.08
N ARG A 144 8.12 12.09 -50.11
CA ARG A 144 7.50 10.86 -49.52
C ARG A 144 7.22 11.04 -48.04
N ASN A 145 8.11 11.64 -47.29
CA ASN A 145 7.96 11.90 -45.87
C ASN A 145 6.80 12.88 -45.61
N ALA A 146 6.67 13.95 -46.40
CA ALA A 146 5.58 14.92 -46.30
C ALA A 146 4.22 14.32 -46.63
N LEU A 147 4.18 13.30 -47.50
CA LEU A 147 2.97 12.56 -47.91
C LEU A 147 2.67 11.32 -47.00
N GLY A 148 3.47 11.07 -45.96
CA GLY A 148 3.30 9.92 -45.08
C GLY A 148 3.57 8.55 -45.75
N ARG A 149 4.22 8.55 -46.93
CA ARG A 149 4.50 7.33 -47.73
C ARG A 149 5.86 6.70 -47.42
N VAL A 150 6.52 7.10 -46.35
CA VAL A 150 7.74 6.48 -45.81
C VAL A 150 7.32 5.55 -44.71
N ALA A 151 7.56 4.26 -44.86
CA ALA A 151 7.44 3.30 -43.76
C ALA A 151 8.35 3.74 -42.60
N PRO A 152 7.93 3.62 -41.33
CA PRO A 152 8.77 3.97 -40.19
C PRO A 152 10.08 3.19 -40.30
N ALA A 153 11.20 3.89 -40.24
CA ALA A 153 12.53 3.30 -40.30
C ALA A 153 12.77 2.49 -39.03
N GLY A 154 12.55 1.17 -39.13
CA GLY A 154 12.67 0.25 -38.01
C GLY A 154 12.50 -1.22 -38.34
N GLN A 155 12.29 -1.56 -39.62
CA GLN A 155 12.37 -2.96 -40.09
C GLN A 155 13.20 -2.98 -41.35
N GLY A 156 14.51 -3.09 -41.18
CA GLY A 156 15.49 -3.21 -42.25
C GLY A 156 16.26 -4.50 -42.12
N ALA A 157 15.92 -5.41 -43.05
CA ALA A 157 16.83 -6.32 -43.73
C ALA A 157 17.50 -7.46 -42.94
N ALA A 158 16.92 -8.62 -43.02
CA ALA A 158 17.64 -9.84 -43.32
C ALA A 158 16.77 -10.71 -44.25
N ALA A 159 16.80 -10.38 -45.53
CA ALA A 159 16.45 -11.35 -46.58
C ALA A 159 17.77 -11.87 -47.11
N GLY A 160 18.02 -13.16 -46.91
CA GLY A 160 19.20 -13.81 -47.42
C GLY A 160 19.14 -15.33 -47.25
N ALA A 161 18.83 -15.98 -48.37
CA ALA A 161 19.14 -17.37 -48.70
C ALA A 161 18.27 -18.47 -48.10
N ALA A 162 17.34 -18.89 -48.93
CA ALA A 162 16.77 -20.24 -48.96
C ALA A 162 17.87 -21.30 -49.10
N GLY A 163 17.78 -22.33 -48.28
CA GLY A 163 18.56 -23.56 -48.37
C GLY A 163 17.69 -24.66 -47.85
N GLU A 164 16.98 -25.32 -48.78
CA GLU A 164 16.38 -26.63 -48.56
C GLU A 164 17.42 -27.60 -48.01
N ARG A 165 17.17 -28.24 -46.91
CA ARG A 165 17.69 -29.56 -46.57
C ARG A 165 16.62 -30.36 -45.85
N ASP A 166 16.07 -31.32 -46.59
CA ASP A 166 15.41 -32.50 -46.07
C ASP A 166 16.32 -33.25 -45.10
N ALA A 167 15.83 -33.55 -43.93
CA ALA A 167 16.22 -34.70 -43.16
C ALA A 167 15.08 -35.11 -42.23
N ALA A 168 14.45 -36.21 -42.60
CA ALA A 168 13.59 -36.97 -41.72
C ALA A 168 14.40 -37.52 -40.54
N GLY A 169 13.82 -37.54 -39.37
CA GLY A 169 14.32 -38.33 -38.26
C GLY A 169 13.94 -37.81 -36.89
N ASP A 170 13.07 -38.57 -36.31
CA ASP A 170 12.83 -38.79 -34.89
C ASP A 170 11.84 -37.93 -34.14
N ALA A 171 10.73 -38.59 -33.86
CA ALA A 171 9.63 -38.12 -33.04
C ALA A 171 9.98 -38.13 -31.57
N GLY A 172 10.48 -36.98 -31.10
CA GLY A 172 10.38 -36.61 -29.68
C GLY A 172 9.14 -35.73 -29.51
N GLN A 173 8.09 -36.24 -28.87
CA GLN A 173 6.92 -35.48 -28.47
C GLN A 173 7.31 -34.41 -27.42
N GLY A 174 7.93 -33.36 -27.89
CA GLY A 174 7.99 -32.10 -27.16
C GLY A 174 6.60 -31.50 -27.23
N ALA A 175 5.91 -31.42 -26.09
CA ALA A 175 4.66 -30.69 -25.99
C ALA A 175 4.88 -29.27 -26.54
N VAL A 176 4.31 -28.98 -27.71
CA VAL A 176 4.24 -27.63 -28.26
C VAL A 176 3.43 -26.83 -27.25
N VAL A 177 4.11 -26.06 -26.40
CA VAL A 177 3.46 -25.07 -25.56
C VAL A 177 2.85 -24.08 -26.55
N ALA A 178 1.56 -24.23 -26.80
CA ALA A 178 0.82 -23.32 -27.64
C ALA A 178 0.99 -21.93 -26.99
N VAL A 179 1.67 -21.03 -27.66
CA VAL A 179 1.73 -19.62 -27.27
C VAL A 179 0.31 -19.10 -27.43
N LEU A 180 -0.44 -19.15 -26.34
CA LEU A 180 -1.79 -18.59 -26.34
C LEU A 180 -1.69 -17.11 -26.64
N PRO A 181 -2.51 -16.61 -27.58
CA PRO A 181 -2.53 -15.18 -27.90
C PRO A 181 -2.80 -14.35 -26.66
N ASP A 182 -2.47 -13.07 -26.72
CA ASP A 182 -2.91 -12.04 -25.76
C ASP A 182 -4.38 -12.25 -25.41
N PRO A 183 -4.83 -11.84 -24.20
CA PRO A 183 -6.17 -12.15 -23.75
C PRO A 183 -7.16 -11.84 -24.86
N VAL A 184 -7.99 -12.82 -25.19
CA VAL A 184 -9.00 -12.69 -26.24
C VAL A 184 -9.86 -11.47 -25.95
N PRO A 185 -9.98 -10.49 -26.87
CA PRO A 185 -10.81 -9.32 -26.66
C PRO A 185 -12.25 -9.72 -26.35
N ARG A 186 -12.80 -9.15 -25.29
CA ARG A 186 -14.16 -9.44 -24.81
C ARG A 186 -15.16 -8.37 -25.25
N ASP A 187 -15.04 -7.91 -26.50
CA ASP A 187 -15.86 -6.79 -27.00
C ASP A 187 -17.34 -7.17 -27.16
N ALA A 188 -17.63 -8.42 -27.50
CA ALA A 188 -19.02 -8.92 -27.56
C ALA A 188 -19.71 -8.80 -26.19
N GLU A 189 -19.05 -9.18 -25.11
CA GLU A 189 -19.59 -9.03 -23.75
C GLU A 189 -19.71 -7.56 -23.34
N ARG A 190 -18.84 -6.69 -23.83
CA ARG A 190 -18.97 -5.24 -23.61
C ARG A 190 -20.19 -4.66 -24.31
N VAL A 191 -20.54 -5.19 -25.49
CA VAL A 191 -21.78 -4.86 -26.19
C VAL A 191 -22.99 -5.34 -25.37
N LEU A 192 -22.98 -6.60 -24.92
CA LEU A 192 -24.05 -7.13 -24.06
C LEU A 192 -24.20 -6.32 -22.77
N ALA A 193 -23.08 -5.91 -22.17
CA ALA A 193 -23.08 -5.04 -20.97
C ALA A 193 -23.75 -3.69 -21.21
N ARG A 194 -23.61 -3.10 -22.40
CA ARG A 194 -24.27 -1.83 -22.76
C ARG A 194 -25.79 -1.97 -22.86
N TRP A 195 -26.26 -3.16 -23.20
CA TRP A 195 -27.67 -3.49 -23.30
C TRP A 195 -28.25 -4.05 -22.00
N GLY A 196 -27.46 -4.12 -20.91
CA GLY A 196 -27.90 -4.65 -19.62
C GLY A 196 -28.10 -6.16 -19.60
N LEU A 197 -27.44 -6.90 -20.49
CA LEU A 197 -27.63 -8.34 -20.69
C LEU A 197 -26.59 -9.21 -19.98
N LEU A 198 -25.60 -8.63 -19.27
CA LEU A 198 -24.58 -9.37 -18.52
C LEU A 198 -24.94 -9.67 -17.06
N GLY A 199 -26.01 -9.09 -16.55
CA GLY A 199 -26.41 -9.27 -15.15
C GLY A 199 -25.36 -8.79 -14.15
N GLU A 200 -24.59 -9.70 -13.56
CA GLU A 200 -23.58 -9.38 -12.53
C GLU A 200 -22.23 -8.91 -13.09
N GLY A 201 -22.10 -8.74 -14.40
CA GLY A 201 -20.87 -8.37 -15.09
C GLY A 201 -20.20 -9.54 -15.79
N ALA A 202 -19.04 -9.28 -16.39
CA ALA A 202 -18.28 -10.30 -17.13
C ALA A 202 -17.75 -11.37 -16.16
N ILE A 203 -17.97 -12.63 -16.50
CA ILE A 203 -17.49 -13.78 -15.72
C ILE A 203 -15.97 -13.89 -15.87
N PRO A 204 -15.19 -14.05 -14.79
CA PRO A 204 -13.76 -14.30 -14.87
C PRO A 204 -13.46 -15.56 -15.68
N VAL A 205 -12.52 -15.48 -16.65
CA VAL A 205 -12.02 -16.61 -17.43
C VAL A 205 -10.50 -16.60 -17.36
N PHE A 206 -9.91 -17.71 -16.91
CA PHE A 206 -8.48 -17.90 -16.84
C PHE A 206 -8.04 -18.89 -17.91
N THR A 207 -7.03 -18.51 -18.71
CA THR A 207 -6.53 -19.34 -19.82
C THR A 207 -5.26 -20.04 -19.40
N PRO A 208 -5.18 -21.37 -19.45
CA PRO A 208 -3.96 -22.12 -19.15
C PRO A 208 -2.77 -21.69 -20.03
N GLY A 209 -1.57 -21.67 -19.49
CA GLY A 209 -0.33 -21.32 -20.21
C GLY A 209 -0.15 -19.85 -20.55
N ALA A 210 -1.09 -18.96 -20.19
CA ALA A 210 -0.94 -17.53 -20.38
C ALA A 210 0.14 -16.96 -19.42
N ARG A 211 0.84 -15.90 -19.87
CA ARG A 211 1.75 -15.15 -18.99
C ARG A 211 0.95 -14.18 -18.12
N TYR A 212 1.18 -14.23 -16.82
CA TYR A 212 0.53 -13.37 -15.83
C TYR A 212 1.58 -12.48 -15.13
N PRO A 213 1.89 -11.28 -15.66
CA PRO A 213 2.93 -10.43 -15.08
C PRO A 213 2.71 -10.06 -13.62
N LEU A 214 1.44 -10.04 -13.17
CA LEU A 214 1.05 -9.71 -11.79
C LEU A 214 0.55 -10.94 -11.01
N ALA A 215 0.98 -12.15 -11.40
CA ALA A 215 0.53 -13.41 -10.80
C ALA A 215 0.72 -13.44 -9.27
N GLY A 216 1.76 -12.76 -8.73
CA GLY A 216 1.96 -12.64 -7.29
C GLY A 216 0.77 -12.07 -6.52
N LEU A 217 -0.09 -11.26 -7.15
CA LEU A 217 -1.32 -10.76 -6.52
C LEU A 217 -2.33 -11.87 -6.22
N LEU A 218 -2.29 -12.98 -6.97
CA LEU A 218 -3.17 -14.12 -6.73
C LEU A 218 -2.87 -14.84 -5.41
N LEU A 219 -1.65 -14.72 -4.88
CA LEU A 219 -1.27 -15.26 -3.58
C LEU A 219 -2.06 -14.61 -2.42
N ALA A 220 -2.63 -13.43 -2.65
CA ALA A 220 -3.47 -12.76 -1.68
C ALA A 220 -4.92 -13.29 -1.65
N LEU A 221 -5.36 -14.05 -2.67
CA LEU A 221 -6.76 -14.51 -2.77
C LEU A 221 -7.20 -15.37 -1.59
N PRO A 222 -6.44 -16.39 -1.10
CA PRO A 222 -6.88 -17.20 0.02
C PRO A 222 -7.12 -16.37 1.29
N ALA A 223 -6.24 -15.41 1.56
CA ALA A 223 -6.40 -14.53 2.71
C ALA A 223 -7.56 -13.53 2.50
N LEU A 224 -7.76 -13.02 1.28
CA LEU A 224 -8.92 -12.19 0.93
C LEU A 224 -10.24 -12.97 1.09
N GLU A 225 -10.30 -14.21 0.65
CA GLU A 225 -11.42 -15.12 0.85
C GLU A 225 -11.70 -15.31 2.35
N GLY A 226 -10.63 -15.53 3.15
CA GLY A 226 -10.72 -15.64 4.60
C GLY A 226 -11.31 -14.40 5.30
N THR A 227 -11.25 -13.21 4.68
CA THR A 227 -11.94 -12.01 5.20
C THR A 227 -13.44 -12.02 4.92
N GLY A 228 -13.93 -12.80 3.96
CA GLY A 228 -15.30 -12.81 3.50
C GLY A 228 -15.73 -11.52 2.79
N LEU A 229 -14.78 -10.72 2.26
CA LEU A 229 -15.07 -9.40 1.66
C LEU A 229 -16.08 -9.49 0.51
N LEU A 230 -15.89 -10.43 -0.42
CA LEU A 230 -16.74 -10.53 -1.61
C LEU A 230 -18.15 -11.00 -1.26
N GLU A 231 -18.28 -11.89 -0.28
CA GLU A 231 -19.58 -12.38 0.23
C GLU A 231 -20.31 -11.28 1.00
N ALA A 232 -19.63 -10.63 1.95
CA ALA A 232 -20.19 -9.51 2.70
C ALA A 232 -20.64 -8.37 1.76
N ALA A 233 -19.82 -8.05 0.76
CA ALA A 233 -20.17 -7.03 -0.22
C ALA A 233 -21.40 -7.43 -1.05
N ARG A 234 -21.52 -8.70 -1.45
CA ARG A 234 -22.70 -9.20 -2.18
C ARG A 234 -23.95 -9.16 -1.30
N GLU A 235 -23.87 -9.53 -0.04
CA GLU A 235 -24.98 -9.45 0.93
C GLU A 235 -25.46 -8.01 1.12
N VAL A 236 -24.53 -7.07 1.26
CA VAL A 236 -24.81 -5.66 1.57
C VAL A 236 -25.27 -4.88 0.35
N TYR A 237 -24.52 -4.95 -0.75
CA TYR A 237 -24.79 -4.15 -1.96
C TYR A 237 -25.66 -4.88 -2.98
N GLY A 238 -25.74 -6.20 -2.92
CA GLY A 238 -26.34 -7.00 -3.99
C GLY A 238 -25.48 -6.93 -5.26
N ARG A 239 -26.04 -6.36 -6.31
CA ARG A 239 -25.33 -6.14 -7.59
C ARG A 239 -25.20 -4.65 -7.89
N LEU A 240 -24.14 -4.29 -8.60
CA LEU A 240 -24.00 -2.96 -9.20
C LEU A 240 -24.86 -2.86 -10.46
N ARG A 241 -25.08 -1.63 -10.93
CA ARG A 241 -25.75 -1.39 -12.22
C ARG A 241 -25.07 -2.19 -13.32
N ASP A 242 -25.87 -2.64 -14.25
CA ASP A 242 -25.42 -3.45 -15.39
C ASP A 242 -24.22 -2.81 -16.07
N GLY A 243 -23.27 -3.64 -16.42
CA GLY A 243 -22.02 -3.21 -17.01
C GLY A 243 -21.00 -4.35 -17.05
N PHE A 244 -19.94 -4.17 -17.81
CA PHE A 244 -18.90 -5.19 -17.98
C PHE A 244 -18.17 -5.53 -16.66
N TYR A 245 -17.91 -4.53 -15.82
CA TYR A 245 -17.27 -4.73 -14.52
C TYR A 245 -18.32 -4.73 -13.40
N GLY A 246 -18.59 -5.92 -12.86
CA GLY A 246 -19.51 -6.11 -11.74
C GLY A 246 -18.87 -5.78 -10.38
N LEU A 247 -19.59 -6.09 -9.30
CA LEU A 247 -19.17 -5.80 -7.92
C LEU A 247 -17.83 -6.47 -7.58
N ALA A 248 -17.71 -7.78 -7.80
CA ALA A 248 -16.49 -8.53 -7.49
C ALA A 248 -15.27 -8.01 -8.27
N ALA A 249 -15.40 -7.82 -9.59
CA ALA A 249 -14.32 -7.29 -10.43
C ALA A 249 -13.90 -5.87 -9.97
N THR A 250 -14.85 -5.04 -9.55
CA THR A 250 -14.57 -3.70 -9.03
C THR A 250 -13.79 -3.74 -7.72
N LEU A 251 -14.23 -4.54 -6.75
CA LEU A 251 -13.57 -4.67 -5.45
C LEU A 251 -12.18 -5.29 -5.59
N LEU A 252 -12.05 -6.38 -6.34
CA LEU A 252 -10.75 -7.01 -6.60
C LEU A 252 -9.79 -6.06 -7.32
N THR A 253 -10.28 -5.23 -8.26
CA THR A 253 -9.44 -4.21 -8.89
C THR A 253 -8.85 -3.25 -7.86
N VAL A 254 -9.66 -2.74 -6.93
CA VAL A 254 -9.20 -1.80 -5.89
C VAL A 254 -8.23 -2.49 -4.93
N VAL A 255 -8.52 -3.73 -4.52
CA VAL A 255 -7.62 -4.52 -3.65
C VAL A 255 -6.28 -4.77 -4.33
N PHE A 256 -6.29 -5.25 -5.56
CA PHE A 256 -5.06 -5.55 -6.29
C PHE A 256 -4.24 -4.30 -6.62
N LEU A 257 -4.88 -3.17 -6.90
CA LEU A 257 -4.18 -1.89 -7.02
C LEU A 257 -3.51 -1.51 -5.70
N ALA A 258 -4.21 -1.63 -4.57
CA ALA A 258 -3.64 -1.34 -3.26
C ALA A 258 -2.44 -2.25 -2.93
N LEU A 259 -2.55 -3.56 -3.20
CA LEU A 259 -1.47 -4.54 -3.04
C LEU A 259 -0.28 -4.28 -3.98
N ALA A 260 -0.54 -3.71 -5.15
CA ALA A 260 0.50 -3.26 -6.08
C ALA A 260 1.15 -1.91 -5.68
N GLY A 261 0.81 -1.35 -4.51
CA GLY A 261 1.32 -0.05 -4.05
C GLY A 261 0.56 1.16 -4.61
N GLU A 262 -0.57 0.94 -5.27
CA GLU A 262 -1.38 1.96 -5.93
C GLU A 262 -2.80 2.05 -5.31
N PRO A 263 -2.93 2.55 -4.08
CA PRO A 263 -4.19 2.48 -3.33
C PRO A 263 -5.30 3.41 -3.83
N ARG A 264 -5.01 4.24 -4.85
CA ARG A 264 -5.96 5.20 -5.43
C ARG A 264 -6.43 4.74 -6.80
N ALA A 265 -7.62 5.15 -7.21
CA ALA A 265 -8.14 4.88 -8.56
C ALA A 265 -7.19 5.35 -9.66
N GLU A 266 -6.51 6.48 -9.45
CA GLU A 266 -5.51 7.05 -10.36
C GLU A 266 -4.30 6.14 -10.56
N GLY A 267 -3.99 5.29 -9.59
CA GLY A 267 -2.92 4.29 -9.68
C GLY A 267 -3.12 3.31 -10.83
N ALA A 268 -4.35 3.11 -11.27
CA ALA A 268 -4.65 2.28 -12.45
C ALA A 268 -3.95 2.76 -13.73
N THR A 269 -3.50 4.01 -13.81
CA THR A 269 -2.69 4.50 -14.94
C THR A 269 -1.27 4.00 -14.94
N ARG A 270 -0.75 3.58 -13.77
CA ARG A 270 0.62 3.09 -13.59
C ARG A 270 0.73 1.57 -13.69
N VAL A 271 -0.39 0.88 -13.68
CA VAL A 271 -0.45 -0.59 -13.78
C VAL A 271 -0.96 -0.94 -15.18
N PRO A 272 -0.26 -1.78 -15.97
CA PRO A 272 -0.71 -2.17 -17.30
C PRO A 272 -2.12 -2.81 -17.25
N PRO A 273 -3.11 -2.25 -17.95
CA PRO A 273 -4.51 -2.72 -17.86
C PRO A 273 -4.70 -4.19 -18.25
N ALA A 274 -3.97 -4.67 -19.26
CA ALA A 274 -4.01 -6.07 -19.68
C ALA A 274 -3.40 -7.00 -18.61
N ALA A 275 -2.31 -6.60 -17.95
CA ALA A 275 -1.67 -7.39 -16.90
C ALA A 275 -2.59 -7.52 -15.67
N LEU A 276 -3.18 -6.41 -15.22
CA LEU A 276 -4.15 -6.43 -14.12
C LEU A 276 -5.45 -7.14 -14.53
N GLY A 277 -5.89 -6.97 -15.77
CA GLY A 277 -7.05 -7.68 -16.29
C GLY A 277 -6.90 -9.20 -16.22
N ARG A 278 -5.73 -9.72 -16.57
CA ARG A 278 -5.46 -11.17 -16.52
C ARG A 278 -5.60 -11.75 -15.12
N VAL A 279 -5.10 -11.08 -14.07
CA VAL A 279 -5.29 -11.58 -12.69
C VAL A 279 -6.73 -11.45 -12.20
N LEU A 280 -7.55 -10.64 -12.87
CA LEU A 280 -9.00 -10.56 -12.67
C LEU A 280 -9.79 -11.58 -13.53
N GLY A 281 -9.11 -12.38 -14.36
CA GLY A 281 -9.76 -13.24 -15.36
C GLY A 281 -10.46 -12.48 -16.48
N LEU A 282 -9.99 -11.27 -16.79
CA LEU A 282 -10.55 -10.36 -17.80
C LEU A 282 -9.48 -10.02 -18.86
N ASP A 283 -9.91 -9.53 -20.02
CA ASP A 283 -9.01 -9.04 -21.08
C ASP A 283 -8.21 -7.80 -20.63
N ARG A 284 -8.87 -6.92 -19.89
CA ARG A 284 -8.25 -5.71 -19.30
C ARG A 284 -8.96 -5.29 -18.04
N ALA A 285 -8.24 -4.65 -17.14
CA ALA A 285 -8.79 -4.03 -15.94
C ALA A 285 -9.59 -2.75 -16.28
N PRO A 286 -10.50 -2.29 -15.39
CA PRO A 286 -11.22 -1.05 -15.60
C PRO A 286 -10.29 0.17 -15.56
N GLU A 287 -10.55 1.13 -16.43
CA GLU A 287 -9.88 2.44 -16.42
C GLU A 287 -10.29 3.28 -15.21
N VAL A 288 -9.48 4.29 -14.86
CA VAL A 288 -9.71 5.23 -13.75
C VAL A 288 -11.13 5.79 -13.73
N LYS A 289 -11.64 6.24 -14.89
CA LYS A 289 -13.00 6.77 -15.02
C LYS A 289 -14.08 5.74 -14.64
N THR A 290 -13.86 4.48 -15.03
CA THR A 290 -14.75 3.37 -14.69
C THR A 290 -14.68 3.03 -13.21
N ILE A 291 -13.48 2.93 -12.64
CA ILE A 291 -13.28 2.70 -11.20
C ILE A 291 -13.99 3.79 -10.40
N ARG A 292 -13.75 5.06 -10.70
CA ARG A 292 -14.40 6.19 -10.01
C ARG A 292 -15.92 6.13 -10.09
N ARG A 293 -16.47 5.82 -11.26
CA ARG A 293 -17.91 5.68 -11.46
C ARG A 293 -18.50 4.56 -10.60
N LYS A 294 -17.83 3.40 -10.56
CA LYS A 294 -18.25 2.26 -9.75
C LYS A 294 -18.12 2.52 -8.24
N LEU A 295 -17.06 3.20 -7.83
CA LEU A 295 -16.92 3.65 -6.45
C LEU A 295 -17.98 4.68 -6.06
N ALA A 296 -18.31 5.62 -6.95
CA ALA A 296 -19.39 6.57 -6.72
C ALA A 296 -20.77 5.88 -6.62
N GLU A 297 -20.99 4.81 -7.38
CA GLU A 297 -22.19 3.98 -7.29
C GLU A 297 -22.32 3.30 -5.92
N LEU A 298 -21.23 2.69 -5.43
CA LEU A 298 -21.16 2.11 -4.08
C LEU A 298 -21.38 3.19 -3.00
N ALA A 299 -20.77 4.36 -3.18
CA ALA A 299 -20.94 5.50 -2.29
C ALA A 299 -22.41 5.97 -2.23
N ALA A 300 -23.07 6.11 -3.39
CA ALA A 300 -24.45 6.55 -3.48
C ALA A 300 -25.43 5.56 -2.82
N ALA A 301 -25.07 4.28 -2.71
CA ALA A 301 -25.86 3.30 -1.99
C ALA A 301 -25.90 3.53 -0.47
N GLY A 302 -24.94 4.29 0.10
CA GLY A 302 -24.89 4.65 1.52
C GLY A 302 -24.63 3.48 2.49
N LYS A 303 -24.20 2.31 1.99
CA LYS A 303 -24.10 1.06 2.77
C LYS A 303 -22.68 0.73 3.25
N ALA A 304 -21.77 1.69 3.29
CA ALA A 304 -20.39 1.45 3.70
C ALA A 304 -20.29 0.98 5.17
N ALA A 305 -21.09 1.56 6.06
CA ALA A 305 -21.14 1.16 7.47
C ALA A 305 -21.65 -0.28 7.63
N ASP A 306 -22.64 -0.70 6.83
CA ASP A 306 -23.16 -2.06 6.85
C ASP A 306 -22.11 -3.08 6.40
N LEU A 307 -21.32 -2.73 5.36
CA LEU A 307 -20.22 -3.58 4.90
C LEU A 307 -19.14 -3.73 5.99
N ILE A 308 -18.72 -2.63 6.62
CA ILE A 308 -17.74 -2.66 7.70
C ILE A 308 -18.25 -3.50 8.86
N MET A 309 -19.53 -3.34 9.24
CA MET A 309 -20.16 -4.13 10.31
C MET A 309 -20.23 -5.63 9.95
N ALA A 310 -20.56 -5.97 8.71
CA ALA A 310 -20.61 -7.35 8.25
C ALA A 310 -19.21 -8.00 8.31
N LEU A 311 -18.19 -7.30 7.88
CA LEU A 311 -16.78 -7.74 7.96
C LEU A 311 -16.33 -7.90 9.43
N ALA A 312 -16.65 -6.94 10.30
CA ALA A 312 -16.31 -6.98 11.71
C ALA A 312 -16.93 -8.19 12.41
N ARG A 313 -18.19 -8.51 12.12
CA ARG A 313 -18.86 -9.71 12.66
C ARG A 313 -18.22 -11.00 12.16
N ARG A 314 -17.82 -11.08 10.87
CA ARG A 314 -17.10 -12.23 10.30
C ARG A 314 -15.75 -12.40 10.98
N HIS A 315 -15.00 -11.33 11.15
CA HIS A 315 -13.72 -11.32 11.87
C HIS A 315 -13.91 -11.82 13.32
N ALA A 316 -14.93 -11.31 14.03
CA ALA A 316 -15.23 -11.70 15.39
C ALA A 316 -15.62 -13.19 15.53
N ALA A 317 -16.33 -13.71 14.55
CA ALA A 317 -16.71 -15.13 14.51
C ALA A 317 -15.51 -16.04 14.19
N ALA A 318 -14.64 -15.63 13.26
CA ALA A 318 -13.46 -16.39 12.85
C ALA A 318 -12.36 -16.39 13.91
N ARG A 319 -12.23 -15.31 14.70
CA ARG A 319 -11.14 -15.11 15.66
C ARG A 319 -11.61 -14.72 17.06
N PRO A 320 -12.47 -15.54 17.69
CA PRO A 320 -13.04 -15.16 18.98
C PRO A 320 -12.00 -14.96 20.09
N GLY A 321 -10.89 -15.69 20.07
CA GLY A 321 -9.82 -15.55 21.06
C GLY A 321 -9.06 -14.22 21.01
N ALA A 322 -9.08 -13.51 19.88
CA ALA A 322 -8.36 -12.25 19.72
C ALA A 322 -9.13 -11.01 20.24
N LEU A 323 -10.42 -11.15 20.56
CA LEU A 323 -11.31 -10.05 20.93
C LEU A 323 -11.34 -9.72 22.43
N GLY A 324 -10.47 -10.31 23.24
CA GLY A 324 -10.39 -9.98 24.68
C GLY A 324 -9.98 -8.54 24.95
N PHE A 325 -9.22 -7.95 24.02
CA PHE A 325 -8.82 -6.55 24.03
C PHE A 325 -9.14 -5.93 22.67
N LEU A 326 -9.72 -4.74 22.68
CA LEU A 326 -9.96 -3.92 21.51
C LEU A 326 -9.21 -2.59 21.68
N TYR A 327 -8.24 -2.36 20.82
CA TYR A 327 -7.45 -1.14 20.83
C TYR A 327 -8.07 -0.11 19.91
N VAL A 328 -8.36 1.08 20.44
CA VAL A 328 -9.00 2.16 19.70
C VAL A 328 -8.05 3.35 19.60
N ASP A 329 -7.75 3.76 18.37
CA ASP A 329 -6.89 4.91 18.09
C ASP A 329 -7.47 5.79 16.98
N GLY A 330 -7.27 7.09 17.13
CA GLY A 330 -7.69 8.09 16.15
C GLY A 330 -6.53 8.47 15.22
N HIS A 331 -6.76 8.40 13.92
CA HIS A 331 -5.79 8.78 12.90
C HIS A 331 -6.29 9.96 12.07
N ALA A 332 -5.53 11.08 12.06
CA ALA A 332 -5.81 12.22 11.21
C ALA A 332 -5.13 12.05 9.84
N ARG A 333 -5.93 11.93 8.80
CA ARG A 333 -5.45 11.83 7.42
C ARG A 333 -5.58 13.17 6.72
N VAL A 334 -4.47 13.77 6.31
CA VAL A 334 -4.46 15.05 5.60
C VAL A 334 -5.19 14.91 4.26
N TYR A 335 -6.05 15.88 3.97
CA TYR A 335 -6.84 15.93 2.75
C TYR A 335 -6.23 16.94 1.77
N TYR A 336 -5.88 16.46 0.58
CA TYR A 336 -5.28 17.27 -0.50
C TYR A 336 -6.23 17.52 -1.67
N GLY A 337 -7.50 17.19 -1.52
CA GLY A 337 -8.50 17.39 -2.57
C GLY A 337 -9.03 18.83 -2.64
N THR A 338 -9.99 19.05 -3.54
CA THR A 338 -10.57 20.37 -3.80
C THR A 338 -11.77 20.73 -2.92
N ARG A 339 -12.27 19.78 -2.11
CA ARG A 339 -13.40 20.03 -1.21
C ARG A 339 -13.00 20.84 0.01
N THR A 340 -13.89 21.63 0.52
CA THR A 340 -13.75 22.26 1.82
C THR A 340 -13.94 21.20 2.90
N VAL A 341 -12.84 20.85 3.60
CA VAL A 341 -12.82 19.93 4.71
C VAL A 341 -12.36 20.69 5.94
N GLN A 342 -12.95 20.38 7.10
CA GLN A 342 -12.58 21.01 8.35
C GLN A 342 -11.11 20.78 8.68
N LYS A 343 -10.44 21.81 9.25
CA LYS A 343 -9.05 21.70 9.67
C LYS A 343 -8.96 21.09 11.05
N THR A 344 -8.04 20.16 11.23
CA THR A 344 -7.65 19.64 12.54
C THR A 344 -6.13 19.72 12.71
N HIS A 345 -5.67 19.74 13.95
CA HIS A 345 -4.24 19.76 14.26
C HIS A 345 -3.59 18.43 13.87
N ILE A 346 -2.65 18.48 12.95
CA ILE A 346 -1.88 17.31 12.53
C ILE A 346 -0.58 17.28 13.30
N ALA A 347 -0.45 16.38 14.25
CA ALA A 347 0.72 16.29 15.14
C ALA A 347 2.05 16.16 14.37
N ARG A 348 2.06 15.46 13.24
CA ARG A 348 3.23 15.31 12.37
C ARG A 348 3.63 16.64 11.70
N LEU A 349 2.66 17.42 11.27
CA LEU A 349 2.89 18.70 10.59
C LEU A 349 3.06 19.86 11.59
N LYS A 350 2.67 19.66 12.86
CA LYS A 350 2.67 20.68 13.92
C LYS A 350 1.83 21.93 13.60
N PHE A 351 0.86 21.81 12.68
CA PHE A 351 -0.10 22.87 12.36
C PHE A 351 -1.45 22.29 11.92
N PRO A 352 -2.54 23.10 11.99
CA PRO A 352 -3.85 22.69 11.52
C PRO A 352 -3.90 22.60 9.98
N ALA A 353 -4.32 21.42 9.45
CA ALA A 353 -4.55 21.21 8.02
C ALA A 353 -5.93 20.59 7.79
N PRO A 354 -6.53 20.75 6.58
CA PRO A 354 -7.72 20.00 6.20
C PRO A 354 -7.45 18.50 6.34
N ALA A 355 -8.28 17.77 7.06
CA ALA A 355 -8.09 16.35 7.30
C ALA A 355 -9.40 15.64 7.59
N THR A 356 -9.43 14.33 7.33
CA THR A 356 -10.44 13.41 7.86
C THR A 356 -9.89 12.72 9.10
N MET A 357 -10.77 12.44 10.06
CA MET A 357 -10.43 11.64 11.24
C MET A 357 -10.92 10.22 11.03
N GLU A 358 -10.03 9.26 11.20
CA GLU A 358 -10.35 7.85 11.14
C GLU A 358 -10.15 7.24 12.53
N THR A 359 -11.19 6.64 13.08
CA THR A 359 -11.08 5.91 14.35
C THR A 359 -11.04 4.42 14.04
N TRP A 360 -9.90 3.81 14.32
CA TRP A 360 -9.62 2.41 14.09
C TRP A 360 -9.79 1.60 15.37
N VAL A 361 -10.38 0.44 15.23
CA VAL A 361 -10.48 -0.58 16.27
C VAL A 361 -9.74 -1.82 15.81
N THR A 362 -8.74 -2.24 16.57
CA THR A 362 -7.94 -3.43 16.30
C THR A 362 -8.08 -4.44 17.43
N ASP A 363 -7.89 -5.71 17.12
CA ASP A 363 -7.90 -6.79 18.12
C ASP A 363 -6.56 -6.90 18.88
N SER A 364 -6.42 -7.90 19.76
CA SER A 364 -5.21 -8.13 20.55
C SER A 364 -3.97 -8.50 19.71
N ARG A 365 -4.15 -8.89 18.46
CA ARG A 365 -3.08 -9.20 17.51
C ARG A 365 -2.69 -7.98 16.64
N GLY A 366 -3.47 -6.89 16.73
CA GLY A 366 -3.30 -5.70 15.91
C GLY A 366 -4.04 -5.77 14.57
N ASP A 367 -4.86 -6.81 14.34
CA ASP A 367 -5.65 -6.91 13.13
C ASP A 367 -6.82 -5.91 13.18
N PRO A 368 -7.11 -5.18 12.09
CA PRO A 368 -8.25 -4.27 12.04
C PRO A 368 -9.57 -5.02 12.13
N VAL A 369 -10.39 -4.67 13.10
CA VAL A 369 -11.73 -5.23 13.31
C VAL A 369 -12.80 -4.31 12.75
N PHE A 370 -12.67 -3.01 13.03
CA PHE A 370 -13.69 -2.01 12.72
C PHE A 370 -13.06 -0.64 12.48
N MET A 371 -13.69 0.21 11.67
CA MET A 371 -13.24 1.56 11.43
C MET A 371 -14.42 2.47 11.13
N VAL A 372 -14.35 3.70 11.63
CA VAL A 372 -15.28 4.78 11.28
C VAL A 372 -14.53 6.03 10.86
N ILE A 373 -15.15 6.81 9.99
CA ILE A 373 -14.68 8.18 9.68
C ILE A 373 -15.45 9.10 10.61
N ALA A 374 -14.72 9.76 11.49
CA ALA A 374 -15.23 10.71 12.47
C ALA A 374 -15.17 12.15 11.95
N GLU A 375 -15.97 13.03 12.52
CA GLU A 375 -15.85 14.46 12.27
C GLU A 375 -14.54 14.99 12.87
N PRO A 376 -13.81 15.86 12.17
CA PRO A 376 -12.51 16.37 12.62
C PRO A 376 -12.55 17.11 13.97
N SER A 377 -13.70 17.62 14.37
CA SER A 377 -13.94 18.30 15.66
C SER A 377 -14.21 17.35 16.81
N ASP A 378 -14.48 16.09 16.54
CA ASP A 378 -14.88 15.14 17.56
C ASP A 378 -13.67 14.69 18.39
N SER A 379 -13.90 14.61 19.70
CA SER A 379 -12.90 14.06 20.60
C SER A 379 -12.95 12.52 20.54
N LEU A 380 -11.80 11.88 20.76
CA LEU A 380 -11.76 10.41 20.88
C LEU A 380 -12.72 9.88 21.94
N ALA A 381 -12.94 10.63 23.02
CA ALA A 381 -13.93 10.26 24.05
C ALA A 381 -15.38 10.32 23.53
N GLY A 382 -15.70 11.27 22.67
CA GLY A 382 -17.00 11.34 22.00
C GLY A 382 -17.21 10.19 21.02
N GLU A 383 -16.17 9.90 20.22
CA GLU A 383 -16.18 8.77 19.29
C GLU A 383 -16.35 7.42 20.00
N LEU A 384 -15.56 7.19 21.07
CA LEU A 384 -15.66 5.96 21.85
C LEU A 384 -17.09 5.72 22.34
N ARG A 385 -17.79 6.75 22.85
CA ARG A 385 -19.19 6.63 23.28
C ARG A 385 -20.10 6.18 22.14
N ARG A 386 -19.91 6.74 20.94
CA ARG A 386 -20.70 6.37 19.76
C ARG A 386 -20.41 4.94 19.28
N LEU A 387 -19.19 4.47 19.49
CA LEU A 387 -18.77 3.12 19.09
C LEU A 387 -19.24 2.01 20.02
N LEU A 388 -19.45 2.27 21.33
CA LEU A 388 -19.79 1.23 22.31
C LEU A 388 -20.95 0.31 21.87
N PRO A 389 -22.11 0.82 21.38
CA PRO A 389 -23.19 -0.03 20.91
C PRO A 389 -22.80 -0.91 19.71
N GLN A 390 -22.00 -0.37 18.79
CA GLN A 390 -21.53 -1.08 17.61
C GLN A 390 -20.52 -2.17 17.99
N LEU A 391 -19.59 -1.86 18.90
CA LEU A 391 -18.64 -2.83 19.41
C LEU A 391 -19.37 -3.98 20.14
N ARG A 392 -20.41 -3.67 20.90
CA ARG A 392 -21.23 -4.70 21.57
C ARG A 392 -21.94 -5.61 20.56
N GLN A 393 -22.41 -5.07 19.46
CA GLN A 393 -22.99 -5.87 18.37
C GLN A 393 -21.96 -6.79 17.68
N ILE A 394 -20.70 -6.35 17.62
CA ILE A 394 -19.60 -7.12 17.02
C ILE A 394 -19.19 -8.27 17.95
N VAL A 395 -18.93 -7.97 19.22
CA VAL A 395 -18.36 -8.94 20.16
C VAL A 395 -19.41 -9.83 20.84
N GLY A 396 -20.69 -9.45 20.81
CA GLY A 396 -21.78 -10.15 21.49
C GLY A 396 -21.93 -9.78 22.97
N ALA A 397 -23.11 -10.02 23.55
CA ALA A 397 -23.47 -9.56 24.90
C ALA A 397 -22.70 -10.26 26.02
N GLY A 398 -22.38 -11.56 25.86
CA GLY A 398 -21.82 -12.39 26.93
C GLY A 398 -20.29 -12.37 27.05
N ARG A 399 -19.59 -11.63 26.20
CA ARG A 399 -18.13 -11.63 26.20
C ARG A 399 -17.56 -10.50 27.03
N ARG A 400 -16.63 -10.81 27.94
CA ARG A 400 -15.81 -9.82 28.62
C ARG A 400 -14.76 -9.28 27.65
N VAL A 401 -14.75 -7.99 27.40
CA VAL A 401 -13.88 -7.30 26.45
C VAL A 401 -13.37 -6.01 27.05
N THR A 402 -12.08 -5.77 26.93
CA THR A 402 -11.41 -4.56 27.42
C THR A 402 -11.22 -3.58 26.26
N VAL A 403 -11.72 -2.37 26.39
CA VAL A 403 -11.50 -1.28 25.45
C VAL A 403 -10.24 -0.50 25.88
N CYS A 404 -9.24 -0.53 25.01
CA CYS A 404 -7.93 0.09 25.23
C CYS A 404 -7.78 1.31 24.35
N PHE A 405 -7.34 2.44 24.91
CA PHE A 405 -7.14 3.68 24.16
C PHE A 405 -6.06 4.57 24.82
N ASP A 406 -5.57 5.52 24.06
CA ASP A 406 -4.55 6.45 24.50
C ASP A 406 -5.13 7.58 25.36
N ARG A 407 -4.26 8.49 25.81
CA ARG A 407 -4.64 9.67 26.63
C ARG A 407 -5.61 10.63 25.93
N GLY A 408 -5.83 10.51 24.62
CA GLY A 408 -6.82 11.29 23.88
C GLY A 408 -8.25 11.01 24.32
N GLY A 409 -8.52 9.76 24.76
CA GLY A 409 -9.81 9.34 25.31
C GLY A 409 -10.01 9.60 26.80
N TRP A 410 -9.09 10.33 27.46
CA TRP A 410 -9.17 10.55 28.91
C TRP A 410 -10.44 11.29 29.34
N SER A 411 -11.32 10.60 30.02
CA SER A 411 -12.53 11.16 30.63
C SER A 411 -13.10 10.19 31.67
N PRO A 412 -13.13 10.54 32.98
CA PRO A 412 -13.76 9.69 34.00
C PRO A 412 -15.23 9.37 33.66
N ALA A 413 -15.97 10.30 33.07
CA ALA A 413 -17.32 10.05 32.60
C ALA A 413 -17.38 8.96 31.49
N LEU A 414 -16.40 8.98 30.57
CA LEU A 414 -16.29 7.92 29.56
C LEU A 414 -15.99 6.56 30.18
N PHE A 415 -15.15 6.51 31.21
CA PHE A 415 -14.83 5.24 31.89
C PHE A 415 -16.10 4.62 32.51
N ALA A 416 -16.92 5.46 33.15
CA ALA A 416 -18.23 5.04 33.66
C ALA A 416 -19.19 4.58 32.54
N ASP A 417 -19.15 5.24 31.37
CA ASP A 417 -19.98 4.86 30.22
C ASP A 417 -19.52 3.52 29.62
N ILE A 418 -18.20 3.28 29.52
CA ILE A 418 -17.63 2.02 29.03
C ILE A 418 -17.99 0.87 29.96
N THR A 419 -17.79 1.04 31.27
CA THR A 419 -18.14 0.00 32.26
C THR A 419 -19.65 -0.22 32.33
N GLY A 420 -20.45 0.84 32.25
CA GLY A 420 -21.92 0.74 32.15
C GLY A 420 -22.41 0.03 30.89
N ALA A 421 -21.65 0.07 29.79
CA ALA A 421 -21.92 -0.69 28.58
C ALA A 421 -21.41 -2.15 28.65
N GLY A 422 -20.87 -2.58 29.80
CA GLY A 422 -20.40 -3.94 30.04
C GLY A 422 -19.02 -4.24 29.48
N PHE A 423 -18.23 -3.22 29.17
CA PHE A 423 -16.82 -3.36 28.76
C PHE A 423 -15.89 -3.04 29.92
N ASP A 424 -14.69 -3.59 29.87
CA ASP A 424 -13.60 -3.13 30.74
C ASP A 424 -12.83 -1.98 30.09
N VAL A 425 -12.17 -1.17 30.90
CA VAL A 425 -11.34 -0.03 30.49
C VAL A 425 -9.86 -0.36 30.68
N LEU A 426 -9.03 0.08 29.77
CA LEU A 426 -7.59 0.13 29.93
C LEU A 426 -7.03 1.37 29.22
N THR A 427 -6.37 2.26 29.96
CA THR A 427 -5.79 3.49 29.40
C THR A 427 -4.64 4.02 30.23
N TRP A 428 -3.85 4.94 29.68
CA TRP A 428 -2.87 5.70 30.41
C TRP A 428 -3.52 6.84 31.19
N ARG A 429 -3.10 7.04 32.42
CA ARG A 429 -3.51 8.20 33.22
C ARG A 429 -3.02 9.50 32.56
N LYS A 430 -3.89 10.50 32.51
CA LYS A 430 -3.59 11.85 32.05
C LYS A 430 -3.55 12.80 33.25
N GLY A 431 -2.62 13.74 33.23
CA GLY A 431 -2.44 14.73 34.30
C GLY A 431 -1.53 14.24 35.43
N PRO A 432 -1.28 15.11 36.41
CA PRO A 432 -0.43 14.79 37.54
C PRO A 432 -1.08 13.72 38.43
N ALA A 433 -0.27 12.88 39.00
CA ALA A 433 -0.63 11.93 40.05
C ALA A 433 0.38 12.10 41.17
N PRO A 434 0.01 11.92 42.44
CA PRO A 434 0.97 11.82 43.51
C PRO A 434 1.96 10.68 43.23
N ASP A 435 3.25 10.94 43.44
CA ASP A 435 4.26 9.88 43.34
C ASP A 435 4.07 8.88 44.48
N LEU A 436 4.13 7.61 44.12
CA LEU A 436 4.11 6.52 45.08
C LEU A 436 5.50 6.38 45.70
N PRO A 437 5.59 6.08 47.04
CA PRO A 437 6.85 5.79 47.68
C PRO A 437 7.59 4.61 47.05
N ALA A 438 8.93 4.67 47.08
CA ALA A 438 9.77 3.66 46.42
C ALA A 438 9.51 2.21 46.94
N GLU A 439 9.20 2.11 48.22
CA GLU A 439 8.90 0.85 48.92
C GLU A 439 7.61 0.17 48.46
N THR A 440 6.76 0.86 47.71
CA THR A 440 5.53 0.27 47.17
C THR A 440 5.76 -0.53 45.86
N PHE A 441 6.94 -0.36 45.27
CA PHE A 441 7.25 -1.03 44.02
C PHE A 441 7.86 -2.41 44.27
N THR A 442 7.41 -3.38 43.48
CA THR A 442 7.96 -4.73 43.45
C THR A 442 8.45 -5.07 42.06
N THR A 443 9.57 -5.77 41.99
CA THR A 443 10.10 -6.27 40.72
C THR A 443 9.26 -7.47 40.26
N ILE A 444 8.61 -7.36 39.12
CA ILE A 444 7.81 -8.43 38.50
C ILE A 444 8.43 -8.83 37.19
N THR A 445 8.68 -10.13 37.01
CA THR A 445 9.12 -10.70 35.74
C THR A 445 7.91 -11.16 34.94
N CYS A 446 7.78 -10.65 33.71
CA CYS A 446 6.75 -11.07 32.75
C CYS A 446 7.42 -11.70 31.53
N THR A 447 6.74 -12.61 30.88
CA THR A 447 7.15 -13.17 29.59
C THR A 447 6.13 -12.74 28.54
N ASP A 448 6.58 -12.06 27.49
CA ASP A 448 5.71 -11.65 26.38
C ASP A 448 5.34 -12.85 25.48
N ASP A 449 4.39 -12.63 24.56
CA ASP A 449 3.88 -13.66 23.61
C ASP A 449 4.99 -14.22 22.71
N ARG A 450 6.16 -13.56 22.65
CA ARG A 450 7.35 -14.01 21.92
C ARG A 450 8.36 -14.74 22.80
N GLY A 451 7.98 -15.07 24.03
CA GLY A 451 8.85 -15.77 25.00
C GLY A 451 9.96 -14.89 25.59
N ARG A 452 9.96 -13.56 25.39
CA ARG A 452 10.97 -12.65 25.95
C ARG A 452 10.61 -12.26 27.37
N ARG A 453 11.57 -12.40 28.28
CA ARG A 453 11.43 -11.97 29.67
C ARG A 453 11.63 -10.47 29.79
N HIS A 454 10.74 -9.83 30.52
CA HIS A 454 10.82 -8.43 30.89
C HIS A 454 10.72 -8.28 32.40
N GLU A 455 11.52 -7.41 32.96
CA GLU A 455 11.47 -7.06 34.39
C GLU A 455 10.91 -5.64 34.54
N TYR A 456 9.91 -5.50 35.38
CA TYR A 456 9.25 -4.24 35.64
C TYR A 456 9.17 -3.99 37.13
N GLU A 457 9.45 -2.76 37.54
CA GLU A 457 9.13 -2.28 38.88
C GLU A 457 7.71 -1.70 38.86
N LEU A 458 6.78 -2.42 39.48
CA LEU A 458 5.34 -2.13 39.46
C LEU A 458 4.81 -1.93 40.87
N ALA A 459 3.87 -0.99 41.02
CA ALA A 459 3.04 -0.82 42.19
C ALA A 459 1.56 -0.87 41.78
N ASP A 460 0.73 -1.49 42.60
CA ASP A 460 -0.70 -1.73 42.34
C ASP A 460 -1.53 -1.00 43.41
N SER A 461 -2.51 -0.22 42.99
CA SER A 461 -3.34 0.58 43.88
C SER A 461 -4.72 0.81 43.26
N THR A 462 -5.66 1.27 44.05
CA THR A 462 -6.99 1.73 43.60
C THR A 462 -7.04 3.25 43.65
N VAL A 463 -7.66 3.88 42.65
CA VAL A 463 -7.85 5.34 42.58
C VAL A 463 -9.30 5.68 42.33
N GLU A 464 -9.76 6.72 43.02
CA GLU A 464 -11.07 7.33 42.83
C GLU A 464 -10.93 8.54 41.92
N LEU A 465 -11.68 8.58 40.82
CA LEU A 465 -11.66 9.66 39.83
C LEU A 465 -13.01 10.36 39.83
N GLY A 466 -13.04 11.62 40.27
CA GLY A 466 -14.25 12.44 40.25
C GLY A 466 -14.64 12.88 38.82
N ILE A 467 -15.93 12.85 38.53
CA ILE A 467 -16.51 13.36 37.30
C ILE A 467 -16.86 14.83 37.48
N SER A 468 -16.13 15.71 36.81
CA SER A 468 -16.27 17.15 36.96
C SER A 468 -17.29 17.81 36.03
N GLN A 469 -17.70 17.13 34.95
CA GLN A 469 -18.55 17.72 33.91
C GLN A 469 -19.55 16.67 33.34
N GLY A 470 -20.61 17.19 32.71
CA GLY A 470 -21.62 16.38 32.05
C GLY A 470 -22.73 15.85 32.96
N PRO A 471 -23.57 14.95 32.46
CA PRO A 471 -24.74 14.45 33.20
C PRO A 471 -24.40 13.71 34.51
N ARG A 472 -23.21 13.15 34.60
CA ARG A 472 -22.69 12.40 35.76
C ARG A 472 -21.82 13.26 36.70
N LYS A 473 -21.90 14.59 36.62
CA LYS A 473 -21.12 15.49 37.45
C LYS A 473 -21.36 15.18 38.94
N GLY A 474 -20.28 15.01 39.69
CA GLY A 474 -20.29 14.70 41.12
C GLY A 474 -20.20 13.20 41.43
N GLU A 475 -20.35 12.32 40.43
CA GLU A 475 -20.08 10.91 40.60
C GLU A 475 -18.57 10.64 40.61
N THR A 476 -18.17 9.49 41.19
CA THR A 476 -16.79 8.99 41.17
C THR A 476 -16.74 7.63 40.44
N VAL A 477 -15.58 7.36 39.82
CA VAL A 477 -15.27 6.07 39.23
C VAL A 477 -14.05 5.50 39.91
N SER A 478 -14.20 4.31 40.49
CA SER A 478 -13.10 3.55 41.09
C SER A 478 -12.42 2.69 40.03
N LEU A 479 -11.11 2.84 39.89
CA LEU A 479 -10.31 2.05 38.95
C LEU A 479 -9.02 1.57 39.63
N ARG A 480 -8.56 0.43 39.22
CA ARG A 480 -7.23 -0.08 39.55
C ARG A 480 -6.18 0.72 38.80
N GLN A 481 -5.13 1.14 39.48
CA GLN A 481 -3.98 1.84 38.93
C GLN A 481 -2.73 0.99 39.08
N VAL A 482 -2.15 0.57 37.95
CA VAL A 482 -0.83 -0.04 37.89
C VAL A 482 0.19 1.03 37.55
N THR A 483 1.09 1.31 38.47
CA THR A 483 2.16 2.31 38.31
C THR A 483 3.47 1.61 37.99
N ARG A 484 4.16 2.08 36.99
CA ARG A 484 5.46 1.56 36.56
C ARG A 484 6.54 2.61 36.66
N LEU A 485 7.72 2.24 37.19
CA LEU A 485 8.93 3.03 37.11
C LEU A 485 9.58 2.87 35.73
N VAL A 486 9.90 4.00 35.11
CA VAL A 486 10.61 4.02 33.81
C VAL A 486 11.75 5.02 33.87
N PRO A 487 12.86 4.80 33.13
CA PRO A 487 13.96 5.74 33.06
C PRO A 487 13.48 7.13 32.59
N ALA A 488 13.96 8.19 33.20
CA ALA A 488 13.71 9.56 32.80
C ALA A 488 14.80 10.08 31.85
N LYS A 489 14.47 10.98 30.92
CA LYS A 489 15.42 11.51 29.92
C LYS A 489 16.61 12.27 30.51
N GLY A 490 16.48 12.77 31.75
CA GLY A 490 17.53 13.51 32.45
C GLY A 490 18.29 12.72 33.50
N GLY A 491 18.17 11.40 33.52
CA GLY A 491 18.63 10.53 34.61
C GLY A 491 17.57 10.32 35.69
N GLY A 492 17.73 9.25 36.49
CA GLY A 492 16.73 8.85 37.49
C GLY A 492 15.52 8.12 36.86
N THR A 493 14.46 8.03 37.62
CA THR A 493 13.21 7.35 37.25
C THR A 493 12.02 8.29 37.29
N ARG A 494 10.97 7.95 36.55
CA ARG A 494 9.66 8.62 36.61
C ARG A 494 8.56 7.56 36.66
N GLN A 495 7.46 7.93 37.26
CA GLN A 495 6.28 7.08 37.36
C GLN A 495 5.36 7.29 36.17
N ILE A 496 4.84 6.20 35.61
CA ILE A 496 3.78 6.20 34.62
C ILE A 496 2.66 5.29 35.11
N HIS A 497 1.42 5.69 34.89
CA HIS A 497 0.27 5.04 35.47
C HIS A 497 -0.68 4.53 34.39
N ALA A 498 -1.00 3.23 34.44
CA ALA A 498 -2.06 2.61 33.68
C ALA A 498 -3.30 2.47 34.57
N LEU A 499 -4.48 2.76 34.02
CA LEU A 499 -5.75 2.59 34.70
C LEU A 499 -6.57 1.50 34.03
N THR A 500 -7.19 0.64 34.82
CA THR A 500 -8.05 -0.42 34.32
C THR A 500 -9.19 -0.72 35.29
N SER A 501 -10.32 -1.21 34.74
CA SER A 501 -11.40 -1.83 35.53
C SER A 501 -11.17 -3.34 35.73
N ARG A 502 -10.12 -3.91 35.10
CA ARG A 502 -9.80 -5.35 35.19
C ARG A 502 -9.16 -5.67 36.53
N ASP A 503 -9.75 -6.58 37.25
CA ASP A 503 -9.28 -7.13 38.52
C ASP A 503 -8.59 -8.50 38.39
N ASP A 504 -8.83 -9.19 37.29
CA ASP A 504 -8.33 -10.52 36.99
C ASP A 504 -6.96 -10.56 36.29
N LEU A 505 -6.48 -9.43 35.76
CA LEU A 505 -5.15 -9.33 35.18
C LEU A 505 -4.09 -9.10 36.27
N THR A 506 -2.93 -9.71 36.11
CA THR A 506 -1.75 -9.34 36.91
C THR A 506 -1.29 -7.91 36.58
N ALA A 507 -0.52 -7.30 37.49
CA ALA A 507 0.06 -5.98 37.21
C ALA A 507 0.97 -5.98 35.98
N GLY A 508 1.70 -7.09 35.76
CA GLY A 508 2.54 -7.28 34.57
C GLY A 508 1.73 -7.32 33.28
N GLU A 509 0.70 -8.14 33.19
CA GLU A 509 -0.19 -8.22 32.03
C GLU A 509 -0.88 -6.87 31.74
N THR A 510 -1.32 -6.15 32.77
CA THR A 510 -1.87 -4.81 32.63
C THR A 510 -0.85 -3.83 32.03
N SER A 511 0.40 -3.88 32.52
CA SER A 511 1.51 -3.03 32.01
C SER A 511 1.85 -3.34 30.55
N ASP A 512 1.83 -4.62 30.14
CA ASP A 512 2.11 -5.02 28.76
C ASP A 512 0.95 -4.70 27.82
N ALA A 513 -0.30 -4.98 28.21
CA ALA A 513 -1.48 -4.67 27.41
C ALA A 513 -1.59 -3.16 27.11
N VAL A 514 -1.37 -2.29 28.07
CA VAL A 514 -1.43 -0.83 27.84
C VAL A 514 -0.25 -0.32 26.99
N LYS A 515 0.91 -1.00 27.03
CA LYS A 515 2.05 -0.69 26.18
C LYS A 515 1.76 -1.00 24.71
N LEU A 516 1.05 -2.09 24.43
CA LEU A 516 0.63 -2.48 23.10
C LEU A 516 -0.27 -1.40 22.47
N SER A 517 -1.19 -0.79 23.23
CA SER A 517 -1.98 0.36 22.80
C SER A 517 -1.10 1.50 22.26
N SER A 518 0.00 1.83 22.97
CA SER A 518 0.94 2.87 22.53
C SER A 518 1.76 2.48 21.29
N CYS A 519 2.00 1.18 21.08
CA CYS A 519 2.72 0.66 19.92
C CYS A 519 1.83 0.66 18.67
N LEU A 520 0.57 0.26 18.79
CA LEU A 520 -0.40 0.28 17.70
C LEU A 520 -0.68 1.69 17.20
N GLY A 521 -0.81 2.67 18.10
CA GLY A 521 -0.92 4.08 17.71
C GLY A 521 0.30 4.63 16.96
N LYS A 522 1.50 4.10 17.19
CA LYS A 522 2.71 4.43 16.41
C LYS A 522 2.72 3.75 15.04
N PHE A 523 2.12 2.57 14.94
CA PHE A 523 1.99 1.84 13.69
C PHE A 523 1.20 2.63 12.64
N PHE A 524 0.07 3.21 13.02
CA PHE A 524 -0.70 4.09 12.15
C PHE A 524 -0.05 5.45 11.88
N ARG A 525 0.90 5.89 12.74
CA ARG A 525 1.63 7.16 12.61
C ARG A 525 2.94 7.03 11.82
N GLY A 526 3.47 5.83 11.64
CA GLY A 526 4.79 5.56 11.04
C GLY A 526 4.79 5.37 9.52
N GLY A 527 3.64 5.40 8.87
CA GLY A 527 3.54 5.41 7.42
C GLY A 527 4.15 6.71 6.86
N GLY A 528 5.38 6.62 6.33
CA GLY A 528 6.07 7.72 5.69
C GLY A 528 5.29 8.29 4.50
N GLU A 529 5.73 9.43 4.00
CA GLU A 529 5.19 10.16 2.85
C GLU A 529 5.14 9.29 1.57
N GLY A 530 4.15 8.50 1.50
CA GLY A 530 3.71 7.72 0.37
C GLY A 530 2.36 7.20 0.76
N ASP A 531 1.33 7.65 0.06
CA ASP A 531 -0.08 7.33 0.29
C ASP A 531 -0.40 5.81 0.16
N GLY A 532 0.45 4.96 0.70
CA GLY A 532 0.29 3.52 0.77
C GLY A 532 0.03 3.11 2.21
N LEU A 533 -1.06 2.40 2.43
CA LEU A 533 -1.30 1.65 3.64
C LEU A 533 -0.24 0.55 3.74
N LEU A 534 0.91 0.86 4.35
CA LEU A 534 1.94 -0.13 4.64
C LEU A 534 1.50 -0.90 5.89
N VAL A 535 0.87 -2.03 5.69
CA VAL A 535 0.61 -3.00 6.75
C VAL A 535 1.86 -3.85 6.92
N VAL A 536 2.70 -3.52 7.89
CA VAL A 536 3.78 -4.40 8.34
C VAL A 536 3.19 -5.32 9.41
N LEU A 537 3.01 -6.58 9.08
CA LEU A 537 2.66 -7.59 10.08
C LEU A 537 3.91 -7.94 10.90
N PRO A 538 3.78 -8.15 12.22
CA PRO A 538 4.81 -8.82 12.97
C PRO A 538 4.98 -10.24 12.42
N GLY A 539 6.21 -10.61 12.04
CA GLY A 539 6.53 -11.95 11.63
C GLY A 539 6.27 -12.96 12.75
N ASP A 540 6.04 -14.20 12.35
CA ASP A 540 5.87 -15.43 13.11
C ASP A 540 4.52 -15.67 13.78
N GLN A 541 3.60 -16.26 12.99
CA GLN A 541 2.78 -17.37 13.49
C GLN A 541 2.43 -18.32 12.33
N ALA A 542 2.48 -19.62 12.63
CA ALA A 542 2.38 -20.75 11.73
C ALA A 542 1.30 -20.60 10.65
N VAL A 543 1.75 -20.67 9.42
CA VAL A 543 0.92 -20.87 8.23
C VAL A 543 0.29 -22.27 8.36
N PRO A 544 -1.02 -22.48 8.11
CA PRO A 544 -1.61 -23.81 8.07
C PRO A 544 -0.84 -24.71 7.09
N GLU A 545 -0.64 -25.97 7.43
CA GLU A 545 0.16 -26.96 6.67
C GLU A 545 -0.15 -27.01 5.15
N ALA A 546 -1.38 -26.71 4.75
CA ALA A 546 -1.78 -26.63 3.34
C ALA A 546 -1.15 -25.44 2.57
N ALA A 547 -0.77 -24.36 3.27
CA ALA A 547 -0.09 -23.21 2.67
C ALA A 547 1.44 -23.40 2.63
N GLU A 548 2.00 -24.19 3.57
CA GLU A 548 3.40 -24.61 3.54
C GLU A 548 3.69 -25.54 2.36
N GLN A 549 2.81 -26.48 2.05
CA GLN A 549 2.94 -27.37 0.88
C GLN A 549 2.81 -26.61 -0.44
N ALA A 550 1.98 -25.55 -0.51
CA ALA A 550 1.89 -24.68 -1.67
C ALA A 550 3.13 -23.75 -1.81
N ALA A 551 3.71 -23.30 -0.70
CA ALA A 551 4.92 -22.49 -0.70
C ALA A 551 6.18 -23.30 -1.07
N GLU A 552 6.25 -24.58 -0.69
CA GLU A 552 7.34 -25.47 -1.06
C GLU A 552 7.35 -25.79 -2.57
N GLN A 553 6.19 -25.91 -3.21
CA GLN A 553 6.08 -26.06 -4.66
C GLN A 553 6.45 -24.79 -5.44
N VAL A 554 6.33 -23.61 -4.84
CA VAL A 554 6.70 -22.31 -5.44
C VAL A 554 8.17 -21.97 -5.18
N ALA A 555 8.75 -22.41 -4.06
CA ALA A 555 10.16 -22.16 -3.70
C ALA A 555 11.18 -22.88 -4.61
N LEU A 556 10.76 -23.92 -5.31
CA LEU A 556 11.57 -24.57 -6.37
C LEU A 556 11.71 -23.71 -7.65
N GLY A 557 11.05 -22.54 -7.70
CA GLY A 557 11.09 -21.56 -8.79
C GLY A 557 11.61 -20.16 -8.42
N GLY A 558 12.30 -19.98 -7.31
CA GLY A 558 13.08 -18.76 -6.99
C GLY A 558 12.27 -17.49 -6.72
N GLY A 559 11.34 -17.48 -5.79
CA GLY A 559 10.57 -16.29 -5.37
C GLY A 559 10.50 -16.11 -3.85
N VAL A 560 10.65 -14.87 -3.40
CA VAL A 560 10.70 -14.39 -2.01
C VAL A 560 9.37 -14.64 -1.26
N PRO A 561 9.36 -15.02 0.03
CA PRO A 561 8.14 -15.25 0.79
C PRO A 561 7.40 -13.95 1.11
N VAL A 562 6.13 -13.89 0.73
CA VAL A 562 5.22 -12.79 1.06
C VAL A 562 4.37 -13.20 2.27
N ALA A 563 4.69 -12.67 3.43
CA ALA A 563 3.84 -12.78 4.62
C ALA A 563 2.79 -11.66 4.60
N GLY A 564 1.57 -12.06 4.68
CA GLY A 564 0.25 -11.48 4.87
C GLY A 564 0.06 -9.96 5.01
N VAL A 565 -0.71 -9.37 4.09
CA VAL A 565 -1.20 -7.98 4.14
C VAL A 565 -2.71 -8.00 3.95
N PHE A 566 -3.48 -7.64 4.98
CA PHE A 566 -4.91 -7.32 4.83
C PHE A 566 -5.29 -6.16 5.76
N ALA A 567 -5.65 -5.05 5.15
CA ALA A 567 -6.49 -4.04 5.77
C ALA A 567 -7.85 -4.04 5.06
N PRO A 568 -8.97 -3.77 5.73
CA PRO A 568 -10.24 -3.64 5.06
C PRO A 568 -10.15 -2.54 4.01
N VAL A 569 -10.52 -2.87 2.78
CA VAL A 569 -10.69 -1.89 1.71
C VAL A 569 -11.87 -1.00 2.09
N VAL A 570 -11.57 0.15 2.65
CA VAL A 570 -12.59 1.14 2.96
C VAL A 570 -12.86 1.91 1.68
N VAL A 571 -14.01 1.63 1.09
CA VAL A 571 -14.58 2.50 0.07
C VAL A 571 -15.10 3.74 0.80
N GLY A 572 -14.23 4.71 1.03
CA GLY A 572 -14.60 6.02 1.54
C GLY A 572 -15.53 6.69 0.54
N ALA A 573 -16.82 6.64 0.82
CA ALA A 573 -17.82 7.42 0.14
C ALA A 573 -17.62 8.88 0.51
N GLY A 574 -16.77 9.57 -0.23
CA GLY A 574 -16.81 11.01 -0.24
C GLY A 574 -18.15 11.42 -0.86
N ALA A 575 -19.17 11.66 -0.06
CA ALA A 575 -20.41 12.22 -0.53
C ALA A 575 -20.19 13.60 -1.15
N GLY A 576 -20.85 13.83 -2.28
CA GLY A 576 -21.20 15.04 -2.98
C GLY A 576 -20.16 16.09 -3.30
#